data_0b695a903ac38497bcce800f3302bf26
#
_entry.id   0b695a903ac38497bcce800f3302bf26
#
_cell.length_a   1.000
_cell.length_b   1.000
_cell.length_c   1.000
_cell.angle_alpha   90.00
_cell.angle_beta   90.00
_cell.angle_gamma   90.00
#
_symmetry.space_group_name_H-M   'P 1'
#
loop_
_entity.id
_entity.type
_entity.pdbx_description
1 polymer ?
#
loop_
_entity_poly.entity_id
_entity_poly.type
_entity_poly.pdbx_seq_one_letter_code
_entity_poly.pdbx_strand_id
1 'polypeptide(L)'
;MSATLWWIAIGLALWLLGLHGLLTLRHALRRIIAINLMGSGVFLVMIALAARRDPSDPLLVALVVTGLVVAVSATALALRLSSALAPPGEDPP
;
A
#
# COMPACT_ATOMS: atom_id res chain seq x y z
N MET A 1 13.78 -5.09 -20.45
CA MET A 1 14.52 -4.44 -19.37
C MET A 1 13.92 -3.11 -18.96
N SER A 2 13.66 -2.23 -19.88
CA SER A 2 13.08 -0.92 -19.59
C SER A 2 11.72 -0.98 -18.93
N ALA A 3 10.87 -1.93 -19.31
CA ALA A 3 9.53 -2.07 -18.71
C ALA A 3 9.60 -2.42 -17.21
N THR A 4 10.49 -3.35 -16.85
CA THR A 4 10.64 -3.73 -15.44
C THR A 4 11.18 -2.57 -14.62
N LEU A 5 12.18 -1.86 -15.15
CA LEU A 5 12.72 -0.69 -14.46
C LEU A 5 11.68 0.40 -14.31
N TRP A 6 10.83 0.58 -15.30
CA TRP A 6 9.75 1.54 -15.26
C TRP A 6 8.77 1.22 -14.13
N TRP A 7 8.37 -0.04 -14.03
CA TRP A 7 7.44 -0.46 -12.97
C TRP A 7 8.06 -0.35 -11.58
N ILE A 8 9.32 -0.69 -11.45
CA ILE A 8 10.04 -0.55 -10.18
C ILE A 8 10.13 0.92 -9.78
N ALA A 9 10.39 1.81 -10.74
CA ALA A 9 10.46 3.24 -10.48
C ALA A 9 9.13 3.78 -9.99
N ILE A 10 8.02 3.34 -10.60
CA ILE A 10 6.68 3.74 -10.17
C ILE A 10 6.41 3.25 -8.75
N GLY A 11 6.75 2.00 -8.45
CA GLY A 11 6.57 1.44 -7.12
C GLY A 11 7.37 2.20 -6.06
N LEU A 12 8.60 2.54 -6.38
CA LEU A 12 9.44 3.30 -5.47
C LEU A 12 8.89 4.71 -5.25
N ALA A 13 8.39 5.34 -6.31
CA ALA A 13 7.77 6.65 -6.22
C ALA A 13 6.53 6.61 -5.30
N LEU A 14 5.69 5.59 -5.44
CA LEU A 14 4.53 5.41 -4.57
C LEU A 14 4.95 5.21 -3.12
N TRP A 15 5.99 4.43 -2.90
CA TRP A 15 6.50 4.20 -1.55
C TRP A 15 7.01 5.48 -0.91
N LEU A 16 7.76 6.28 -1.67
CA LEU A 16 8.27 7.55 -1.17
C LEU A 16 7.16 8.55 -0.89
N LEU A 17 6.15 8.60 -1.75
CA LEU A 17 4.98 9.44 -1.52
C LEU A 17 4.24 9.03 -0.27
N GLY A 18 4.05 7.73 -0.08
CA GLY A 18 3.40 7.21 1.12
C GLY A 18 4.19 7.52 2.38
N LEU A 19 5.50 7.36 2.32
CA LEU A 19 6.37 7.67 3.44
C LEU A 19 6.30 9.16 3.81
N HIS A 20 6.36 10.01 2.79
CA HIS A 20 6.24 11.46 3.01
C HIS A 20 4.90 11.80 3.66
N GLY A 21 3.81 11.24 3.16
CA GLY A 21 2.49 11.44 3.75
C GLY A 21 2.42 10.95 5.18
N LEU A 22 2.99 9.78 5.46
CA LEU A 22 2.98 9.22 6.81
C LEU A 22 3.71 10.13 7.80
N LEU A 23 4.82 10.72 7.37
CA LEU A 23 5.63 11.56 8.25
C LEU A 23 5.05 12.96 8.44
N THR A 24 4.31 13.48 7.45
CA THR A 24 3.81 14.85 7.49
C THR A 24 2.36 14.96 7.91
N LEU A 25 1.54 13.94 7.67
CA LEU A 25 0.12 14.01 7.97
C LEU A 25 -0.14 13.58 9.41
N ARG A 26 -1.02 14.33 10.08
CA ARG A 26 -1.39 14.06 11.48
C ARG A 26 -2.73 13.35 11.60
N HIS A 27 -3.58 13.51 10.60
CA HIS A 27 -4.93 12.95 10.61
C HIS A 27 -4.85 11.44 10.47
N ALA A 28 -5.58 10.71 11.31
CA ALA A 28 -5.53 9.25 11.31
C ALA A 28 -5.93 8.65 9.96
N LEU A 29 -7.00 9.18 9.35
CA LEU A 29 -7.47 8.71 8.05
C LEU A 29 -6.41 8.88 6.97
N ARG A 30 -5.76 10.03 6.96
CA ARG A 30 -4.72 10.32 5.95
C ARG A 30 -3.49 9.46 6.18
N ARG A 31 -3.15 9.16 7.43
CA ARG A 31 -2.04 8.27 7.74
C ARG A 31 -2.32 6.84 7.29
N ILE A 32 -3.56 6.39 7.43
CA ILE A 32 -3.96 5.06 6.95
C ILE A 32 -3.81 4.99 5.43
N ILE A 33 -4.23 6.02 4.72
CA ILE A 33 -4.07 6.10 3.27
C ILE A 33 -2.58 6.11 2.89
N ALA A 34 -1.75 6.84 3.64
CA ALA A 34 -0.32 6.90 3.37
C ALA A 34 0.34 5.52 3.55
N ILE A 35 -0.01 4.79 4.60
CA ILE A 35 0.50 3.44 4.83
C ILE A 35 0.06 2.51 3.70
N ASN A 36 -1.19 2.61 3.27
CA ASN A 36 -1.70 1.80 2.18
C ASN A 36 -0.97 2.10 0.86
N LEU A 37 -0.67 3.36 0.62
CA LEU A 37 0.08 3.77 -0.56
C LEU A 37 1.50 3.20 -0.55
N MET A 38 2.16 3.21 0.61
CA MET A 38 3.47 2.57 0.78
C MET A 38 3.40 1.08 0.47
N GLY A 39 2.39 0.39 1.01
CA GLY A 39 2.19 -1.04 0.75
C GLY A 39 1.97 -1.32 -0.73
N SER A 40 1.19 -0.48 -1.39
CA SER A 40 0.95 -0.61 -2.83
C SER A 40 2.25 -0.49 -3.63
N GLY A 41 3.12 0.43 -3.23
CA GLY A 41 4.42 0.58 -3.87
C GLY A 41 5.28 -0.66 -3.73
N VAL A 42 5.33 -1.23 -2.53
CA VAL A 42 6.08 -2.47 -2.27
C VAL A 42 5.51 -3.62 -3.10
N PHE A 43 4.18 -3.78 -3.13
CA PHE A 43 3.55 -4.84 -3.91
C PHE A 43 3.85 -4.69 -5.41
N LEU A 44 3.83 -3.47 -5.91
CA LEU A 44 4.13 -3.22 -7.31
C LEU A 44 5.57 -3.62 -7.66
N VAL A 45 6.52 -3.27 -6.80
CA VAL A 45 7.91 -3.67 -6.98
C VAL A 45 8.05 -5.19 -6.96
N MET A 46 7.38 -5.85 -6.02
CA MET A 46 7.44 -7.30 -5.92
C MET A 46 6.86 -7.98 -7.16
N ILE A 47 5.74 -7.48 -7.68
CA ILE A 47 5.12 -8.03 -8.90
C ILE A 47 6.04 -7.81 -10.10
N ALA A 48 6.66 -6.63 -10.20
CA ALA A 48 7.58 -6.34 -11.30
C ALA A 48 8.77 -7.30 -11.29
N LEU A 49 9.31 -7.59 -10.12
CA LEU A 49 10.42 -8.53 -9.98
C LEU A 49 9.96 -9.96 -10.28
N ALA A 50 8.75 -10.34 -9.87
CA ALA A 50 8.23 -11.67 -10.15
C ALA A 50 8.03 -11.88 -11.65
N ALA A 51 7.53 -10.86 -12.36
CA ALA A 51 7.29 -10.93 -13.79
C ALA A 51 8.58 -11.01 -14.60
N ARG A 52 9.69 -10.64 -14.01
CA ARG A 52 10.99 -10.68 -14.67
C ARG A 52 11.53 -12.09 -14.80
N ARG A 53 11.07 -13.01 -13.98
CA ARG A 53 11.51 -14.40 -14.04
C ARG A 53 10.85 -15.14 -15.20
N ASP A 54 11.57 -16.08 -15.78
CA ASP A 54 11.07 -16.90 -16.89
C ASP A 54 11.17 -18.36 -16.51
N PRO A 55 10.06 -19.04 -16.17
CA PRO A 55 8.72 -18.46 -16.08
C PRO A 55 8.59 -17.54 -14.86
N SER A 56 7.57 -16.70 -14.84
CA SER A 56 7.31 -15.84 -13.69
C SER A 56 7.03 -16.71 -12.47
N ASP A 57 7.39 -16.20 -11.30
CA ASP A 57 7.29 -16.95 -10.06
C ASP A 57 5.84 -16.92 -9.54
N PRO A 58 5.09 -18.05 -9.69
CA PRO A 58 3.69 -18.06 -9.26
C PRO A 58 3.54 -17.97 -7.73
N LEU A 59 4.53 -18.44 -6.97
CA LEU A 59 4.49 -18.36 -5.52
C LEU A 59 4.57 -16.92 -5.05
N LEU A 60 5.47 -16.13 -5.65
CA LEU A 60 5.62 -14.73 -5.30
C LEU A 60 4.37 -13.94 -5.63
N VAL A 61 3.78 -14.19 -6.80
CA VAL A 61 2.53 -13.54 -7.20
C VAL A 61 1.40 -13.89 -6.23
N ALA A 62 1.30 -15.16 -5.85
CA ALA A 62 0.28 -15.60 -4.90
C ALA A 62 0.44 -14.92 -3.54
N LEU A 63 1.67 -14.80 -3.06
CA LEU A 63 1.95 -14.13 -1.78
C LEU A 63 1.57 -12.65 -1.85
N VAL A 64 1.87 -11.98 -2.96
CA VAL A 64 1.53 -10.57 -3.14
C VAL A 64 0.01 -10.37 -3.16
N VAL A 65 -0.71 -11.22 -3.88
CA VAL A 65 -2.18 -11.13 -3.94
C VAL A 65 -2.78 -11.37 -2.56
N THR A 66 -2.29 -12.36 -1.84
CA THR A 66 -2.76 -12.63 -0.48
C THR A 66 -2.50 -11.44 0.44
N GLY A 67 -1.30 -10.88 0.37
CA GLY A 67 -0.94 -9.69 1.14
C GLY A 67 -1.80 -8.49 0.77
N LEU A 68 -2.12 -8.32 -0.50
CA LEU A 68 -2.98 -7.24 -0.96
C LEU A 68 -4.38 -7.36 -0.37
N VAL A 69 -4.95 -8.56 -0.37
CA VAL A 69 -6.28 -8.79 0.21
C VAL A 69 -6.27 -8.50 1.71
N VAL A 70 -5.24 -8.94 2.42
CA VAL A 70 -5.09 -8.65 3.85
C VAL A 70 -4.95 -7.15 4.08
N ALA A 71 -4.18 -6.46 3.25
CA ALA A 71 -3.98 -5.02 3.39
C ALA A 71 -5.29 -4.24 3.19
N VAL A 72 -6.09 -4.63 2.21
CA VAL A 72 -7.40 -4.00 1.96
C VAL A 72 -8.32 -4.22 3.15
N SER A 73 -8.37 -5.46 3.66
CA SER A 73 -9.22 -5.80 4.81
C SER A 73 -8.78 -5.04 6.06
N ALA A 74 -7.48 -4.99 6.32
CA ALA A 74 -6.93 -4.27 7.47
C ALA A 74 -7.21 -2.76 7.36
N THR A 75 -7.10 -2.20 6.18
CA THR A 75 -7.39 -0.79 5.94
C THR A 75 -8.86 -0.49 6.20
N ALA A 76 -9.75 -1.34 5.70
CA ALA A 76 -11.19 -1.18 5.93
C ALA A 76 -11.51 -1.23 7.42
N LEU A 77 -10.90 -2.18 8.15
CA LEU A 77 -11.09 -2.30 9.58
C LEU A 77 -10.57 -1.07 10.31
N ALA A 78 -9.38 -0.59 9.93
CA ALA A 78 -8.77 0.58 10.53
C ALA A 78 -9.63 1.83 10.32
N LEU A 79 -10.21 1.98 9.14
CA LEU A 79 -11.09 3.10 8.85
C LEU A 79 -12.36 3.04 9.70
N ARG A 80 -12.92 1.86 9.88
CA ARG A 80 -14.11 1.69 10.74
C ARG A 80 -13.79 1.98 12.20
N LEU A 81 -12.64 1.52 12.68
CA LEU A 81 -12.22 1.79 14.05
C LEU A 81 -11.95 3.28 14.27
N SER A 82 -11.32 3.95 13.32
CA SER A 82 -11.10 5.39 13.39
C SER A 82 -12.41 6.15 13.50
N SER A 83 -13.38 5.77 12.68
CA SER A 83 -14.71 6.39 12.69
C SER A 83 -15.43 6.15 14.03
N ALA A 84 -15.34 4.93 14.54
CA ALA A 84 -15.99 4.56 15.80
C ALA A 84 -15.38 5.26 17.01
N LEU A 85 -14.09 5.58 16.96
CA LEU A 85 -13.37 6.23 18.04
C LEU A 85 -13.43 7.75 17.98
N ALA A 86 -13.99 8.33 16.91
CA ALA A 86 -14.13 9.77 16.79
C ALA A 86 -15.09 10.29 17.87
N PRO A 87 -14.74 11.40 18.54
CA PRO A 87 -15.63 11.98 19.56
C PRO A 87 -16.97 12.42 18.93
N PRO A 88 -18.07 12.36 19.70
CA PRO A 88 -19.35 12.81 19.18
C PRO A 88 -19.29 14.28 18.78
N GLY A 89 -19.82 14.59 17.61
CA GLY A 89 -19.86 15.95 17.08
C GLY A 89 -18.62 16.38 16.31
N GLU A 90 -17.59 15.52 16.23
CA GLU A 90 -16.41 15.78 15.43
C GLU A 90 -16.43 14.95 14.15
N ASP A 91 -15.82 15.49 13.11
CA ASP A 91 -15.67 14.74 11.86
C ASP A 91 -14.74 13.54 12.07
N PRO A 92 -15.01 12.41 11.40
CA PRO A 92 -14.08 11.28 11.45
C PRO A 92 -12.70 11.67 10.95
N PRO A 93 -11.65 11.09 11.52
CA PRO A 93 -10.29 11.40 11.10
C PRO A 93 -9.99 10.96 9.69
#